data_a67d5f12b34f1614e47445c12c1d506a
#
_entry.id   a67d5f12b34f1614e47445c12c1d506a
#
_cell.length_a   1.000
_cell.length_b   1.000
_cell.length_c   1.000
_cell.angle_alpha   90.00
_cell.angle_beta   90.00
_cell.angle_gamma   90.00
#
_symmetry.space_group_name_H-M   'P 1'
#
loop_
_entity.id
_entity.type
_entity.pdbx_description
1 polymer ?
#
loop_
_entity_poly.entity_id
_entity_poly.type
_entity_poly.pdbx_seq_one_letter_code
_entity_poly.pdbx_strand_id
1 'polypeptide(L)'
;MSASSDRKKRMEAISSGTDRKTLAQLEEEKKQRKSRRQWTFGTIVIVLLIAAILVLNSNLFFTGVTAVQVGDVSYNTAQYDYYFKVQYMQFYQNYGSYASLFGLDTSKPLKDQTCSMLEDGGTWYDYFQQQTLQYMTQITALSEYAKKNNITLDDTEKANIDTQMQTYASQATRAGYSSTKNYL
;
A
#
# COMPACT_ATOMS: atom_id res chain seq x y z
N MET A 1 -8.83 12.45 -77.13
CA MET A 1 -9.70 12.18 -75.94
C MET A 1 -10.36 13.48 -75.56
N SER A 2 -11.70 13.49 -75.43
CA SER A 2 -12.43 14.75 -75.22
C SER A 2 -12.43 15.18 -73.83
N ALA A 3 -12.13 16.45 -73.50
CA ALA A 3 -12.18 17.09 -72.16
C ALA A 3 -13.50 16.87 -71.40
N SER A 4 -14.57 16.55 -72.14
CA SER A 4 -15.89 16.20 -71.63
C SER A 4 -15.91 14.82 -70.92
N SER A 5 -15.21 13.81 -71.50
CA SER A 5 -15.15 12.47 -70.92
C SER A 5 -14.32 12.42 -69.63
N ASP A 6 -13.25 13.22 -69.52
CA ASP A 6 -12.44 13.34 -68.34
C ASP A 6 -13.17 14.07 -67.18
N ARG A 7 -13.99 15.07 -67.53
CA ARG A 7 -14.83 15.77 -66.61
C ARG A 7 -15.92 14.87 -66.01
N LYS A 8 -16.53 13.99 -66.85
CA LYS A 8 -17.53 13.03 -66.38
C LYS A 8 -16.94 11.97 -65.48
N LYS A 9 -15.79 11.40 -65.83
CA LYS A 9 -15.05 10.45 -64.95
C LYS A 9 -14.65 11.06 -63.64
N ARG A 10 -14.26 12.32 -63.59
CA ARG A 10 -13.90 13.03 -62.38
C ARG A 10 -15.12 13.30 -61.48
N MET A 11 -16.26 13.62 -62.05
CA MET A 11 -17.52 13.79 -61.37
C MET A 11 -18.04 12.46 -60.78
N GLU A 12 -17.91 11.35 -61.54
CA GLU A 12 -18.23 10.01 -61.02
C GLU A 12 -17.31 9.56 -59.89
N ALA A 13 -16.00 9.85 -59.99
CA ALA A 13 -15.04 9.57 -58.93
C ALA A 13 -15.31 10.39 -57.64
N ILE A 14 -15.76 11.63 -57.78
CA ILE A 14 -16.17 12.48 -56.65
C ILE A 14 -17.47 11.94 -56.02
N SER A 15 -18.46 11.57 -56.84
CA SER A 15 -19.75 11.05 -56.36
C SER A 15 -19.65 9.67 -55.71
N SER A 16 -18.69 8.85 -56.14
CA SER A 16 -18.41 7.52 -55.59
C SER A 16 -17.44 7.55 -54.37
N GLY A 17 -16.95 8.72 -54.01
CA GLY A 17 -15.99 8.85 -52.88
C GLY A 17 -14.59 8.29 -53.18
N THR A 18 -14.30 7.97 -54.45
CA THR A 18 -13.00 7.44 -54.89
C THR A 18 -12.05 8.51 -55.43
N ASP A 19 -12.42 9.78 -55.33
CA ASP A 19 -11.53 10.87 -55.74
C ASP A 19 -10.30 10.94 -54.83
N ARG A 20 -9.14 11.26 -55.44
CA ARG A 20 -7.85 11.29 -54.73
C ARG A 20 -7.83 12.20 -53.50
N LYS A 21 -8.60 13.29 -53.52
CA LYS A 21 -8.74 14.20 -52.38
C LYS A 21 -9.58 13.61 -51.26
N THR A 22 -10.69 12.95 -51.55
CA THR A 22 -11.55 12.28 -50.58
C THR A 22 -10.86 11.08 -49.95
N LEU A 23 -10.10 10.30 -50.69
CA LEU A 23 -9.29 9.21 -50.18
C LEU A 23 -8.17 9.70 -49.25
N ALA A 24 -7.49 10.79 -49.62
CA ALA A 24 -6.48 11.41 -48.77
C ALA A 24 -7.08 11.92 -47.44
N GLN A 25 -8.25 12.57 -47.47
CA GLN A 25 -8.96 13.02 -46.28
C GLN A 25 -9.41 11.84 -45.40
N LEU A 26 -9.90 10.75 -46.00
CA LEU A 26 -10.28 9.54 -45.25
C LEU A 26 -9.06 8.87 -44.58
N GLU A 27 -7.90 8.89 -45.23
CA GLU A 27 -6.66 8.37 -44.64
C GLU A 27 -6.17 9.26 -43.50
N GLU A 28 -6.24 10.58 -43.65
CA GLU A 28 -5.92 11.52 -42.57
C GLU A 28 -6.86 11.37 -41.37
N GLU A 29 -8.16 11.26 -41.59
CA GLU A 29 -9.13 11.00 -40.55
C GLU A 29 -8.86 9.66 -39.83
N LYS A 30 -8.54 8.60 -40.58
CA LYS A 30 -8.16 7.31 -39.98
C LYS A 30 -6.89 7.42 -39.15
N LYS A 31 -5.88 8.14 -39.60
CA LYS A 31 -4.64 8.41 -38.86
C LYS A 31 -4.92 9.22 -37.60
N GLN A 32 -5.74 10.27 -37.70
CA GLN A 32 -6.13 11.10 -36.55
C GLN A 32 -6.96 10.31 -35.51
N ARG A 33 -7.91 9.49 -35.97
CA ARG A 33 -8.70 8.61 -35.08
C ARG A 33 -7.82 7.58 -34.39
N LYS A 34 -6.84 6.98 -35.08
CA LYS A 34 -5.89 6.04 -34.53
C LYS A 34 -4.97 6.72 -33.50
N SER A 35 -4.44 7.90 -33.83
CA SER A 35 -3.61 8.71 -32.95
C SER A 35 -4.39 9.13 -31.68
N ARG A 36 -5.61 9.67 -31.83
CA ARG A 36 -6.49 10.01 -30.70
C ARG A 36 -6.74 8.81 -29.80
N ARG A 37 -7.05 7.63 -30.39
CA ARG A 37 -7.28 6.41 -29.61
C ARG A 37 -6.04 5.96 -28.85
N GLN A 38 -4.86 6.07 -29.45
CA GLN A 38 -3.59 5.76 -28.79
C GLN A 38 -3.29 6.74 -27.65
N TRP A 39 -3.53 8.05 -27.88
CA TRP A 39 -3.38 9.08 -26.84
C TRP A 39 -4.35 8.85 -25.68
N THR A 40 -5.63 8.59 -25.98
CA THR A 40 -6.64 8.32 -24.94
C THR A 40 -6.26 7.08 -24.13
N PHE A 41 -5.82 6.00 -24.79
CA PHE A 41 -5.37 4.80 -24.10
C PHE A 41 -4.15 5.07 -23.21
N GLY A 42 -3.14 5.79 -23.73
CA GLY A 42 -1.98 6.20 -22.94
C GLY A 42 -2.35 7.04 -21.71
N THR A 43 -3.28 8.00 -21.87
CA THR A 43 -3.77 8.81 -20.76
C THR A 43 -4.47 7.97 -19.69
N ILE A 44 -5.32 7.02 -20.11
CA ILE A 44 -6.00 6.10 -19.16
C ILE A 44 -4.99 5.27 -18.38
N VAL A 45 -3.96 4.72 -19.04
CA VAL A 45 -2.92 3.94 -18.36
C VAL A 45 -2.16 4.80 -17.34
N ILE A 46 -1.80 6.03 -17.68
CA ILE A 46 -1.12 6.95 -16.77
C ILE A 46 -2.01 7.26 -15.57
N VAL A 47 -3.30 7.56 -15.76
CA VAL A 47 -4.24 7.82 -14.67
C VAL A 47 -4.39 6.61 -13.76
N LEU A 48 -4.47 5.39 -14.32
CA LEU A 48 -4.54 4.16 -13.53
C LEU A 48 -3.25 3.91 -12.73
N LEU A 49 -2.08 4.21 -13.31
CA LEU A 49 -0.80 4.11 -12.59
C LEU A 49 -0.72 5.10 -11.44
N ILE A 50 -1.13 6.35 -11.66
CA ILE A 50 -1.17 7.37 -10.60
C ILE A 50 -2.16 6.95 -9.50
N ALA A 51 -3.35 6.48 -9.85
CA ALA A 51 -4.32 5.97 -8.90
C ALA A 51 -3.78 4.79 -8.10
N ALA A 52 -3.10 3.83 -8.75
CA ALA A 52 -2.45 2.71 -8.08
C ALA A 52 -1.37 3.18 -7.09
N ILE A 53 -0.52 4.14 -7.48
CA ILE A 53 0.50 4.72 -6.60
C ILE A 53 -0.14 5.41 -5.40
N LEU A 54 -1.21 6.18 -5.61
CA LEU A 54 -1.93 6.86 -4.53
C LEU A 54 -2.58 5.87 -3.56
N VAL A 55 -3.16 4.78 -4.05
CA VAL A 55 -3.74 3.72 -3.21
C VAL A 55 -2.66 2.97 -2.44
N LEU A 56 -1.56 2.59 -3.09
CA LEU A 56 -0.44 1.88 -2.45
C LEU A 56 0.28 2.75 -1.39
N ASN A 57 0.29 4.06 -1.61
CA ASN A 57 0.90 5.01 -0.66
C ASN A 57 -0.11 5.59 0.35
N SER A 58 -1.37 5.17 0.29
CA SER A 58 -2.40 5.61 1.21
C SER A 58 -2.47 4.68 2.43
N ASN A 59 -2.77 5.27 3.61
CA ASN A 59 -3.05 4.50 4.82
C ASN A 59 -4.23 3.52 4.66
N LEU A 60 -5.06 3.67 3.62
CA LEU A 60 -6.16 2.76 3.29
C LEU A 60 -5.68 1.32 3.05
N PHE A 61 -4.53 1.14 2.39
CA PHE A 61 -3.98 -0.20 2.17
C PHE A 61 -3.51 -0.81 3.49
N PHE A 62 -2.80 -0.05 4.31
CA PHE A 62 -2.24 -0.55 5.58
C PHE A 62 -3.32 -0.78 6.66
N THR A 63 -4.39 0.01 6.66
CA THR A 63 -5.46 -0.09 7.65
C THR A 63 -6.65 -0.95 7.20
N GLY A 64 -6.81 -1.17 5.88
CA GLY A 64 -7.93 -1.92 5.30
C GLY A 64 -7.68 -3.41 5.08
N VAL A 65 -6.42 -3.84 5.05
CA VAL A 65 -6.05 -5.24 4.79
C VAL A 65 -5.79 -5.96 6.10
N THR A 66 -6.47 -7.08 6.33
CA THR A 66 -6.18 -7.97 7.46
C THR A 66 -4.83 -8.67 7.24
N ALA A 67 -3.87 -8.42 8.14
CA ALA A 67 -2.56 -9.04 8.11
C ALA A 67 -2.53 -10.36 8.89
N VAL A 68 -3.20 -10.38 10.05
CA VAL A 68 -3.22 -11.52 10.97
C VAL A 68 -4.59 -11.63 11.63
N GLN A 69 -5.04 -12.85 11.85
CA GLN A 69 -6.23 -13.15 12.64
C GLN A 69 -5.81 -14.00 13.85
N VAL A 70 -6.25 -13.59 15.04
CA VAL A 70 -6.01 -14.30 16.30
C VAL A 70 -7.38 -14.57 16.95
N GLY A 71 -7.83 -15.81 16.94
CA GLY A 71 -9.20 -16.14 17.31
C GLY A 71 -10.21 -15.41 16.41
N ASP A 72 -11.12 -14.67 17.03
CA ASP A 72 -12.14 -13.87 16.32
C ASP A 72 -11.67 -12.42 16.04
N VAL A 73 -10.46 -12.05 16.47
CA VAL A 73 -9.92 -10.69 16.31
C VAL A 73 -9.02 -10.61 15.08
N SER A 74 -9.36 -9.69 14.17
CA SER A 74 -8.55 -9.40 12.99
C SER A 74 -7.69 -8.15 13.22
N TYR A 75 -6.43 -8.27 12.89
CA TYR A 75 -5.45 -7.19 12.94
C TYR A 75 -5.06 -6.77 11.53
N ASN A 76 -5.07 -5.48 11.26
CA ASN A 76 -4.61 -4.95 9.99
C ASN A 76 -3.08 -4.85 9.91
N THR A 77 -2.56 -4.53 8.73
CA THR A 77 -1.11 -4.44 8.49
C THR A 77 -0.44 -3.41 9.39
N ALA A 78 -1.06 -2.26 9.64
CA ALA A 78 -0.49 -1.23 10.51
C ALA A 78 -0.39 -1.69 11.97
N GLN A 79 -1.42 -2.39 12.46
CA GLN A 79 -1.41 -2.97 13.80
C GLN A 79 -0.35 -4.07 13.95
N TYR A 80 -0.25 -4.95 12.96
CA TYR A 80 0.80 -5.98 12.94
C TYR A 80 2.20 -5.36 12.95
N ASP A 81 2.43 -4.36 12.11
CA ASP A 81 3.71 -3.66 12.00
C ASP A 81 4.10 -2.94 13.30
N TYR A 82 3.10 -2.35 13.97
CA TYR A 82 3.29 -1.78 15.31
C TYR A 82 3.79 -2.83 16.31
N TYR A 83 3.11 -3.98 16.42
CA TYR A 83 3.53 -5.03 17.36
C TYR A 83 4.87 -5.65 16.96
N PHE A 84 5.15 -5.78 15.69
CA PHE A 84 6.47 -6.24 15.21
C PHE A 84 7.58 -5.28 15.65
N LYS A 85 7.38 -3.98 15.47
CA LYS A 85 8.34 -2.96 15.93
C LYS A 85 8.49 -2.95 17.46
N VAL A 86 7.42 -3.16 18.19
CA VAL A 86 7.48 -3.28 19.66
C VAL A 86 8.38 -4.45 20.07
N GLN A 87 8.23 -5.64 19.48
CA GLN A 87 9.06 -6.80 19.78
C GLN A 87 10.53 -6.55 19.42
N TYR A 88 10.78 -5.98 18.24
CA TYR A 88 12.13 -5.62 17.81
C TYR A 88 12.77 -4.60 18.76
N MET A 89 12.08 -3.53 19.11
CA MET A 89 12.59 -2.49 20.00
C MET A 89 12.83 -3.01 21.42
N GLN A 90 11.95 -3.88 21.91
CA GLN A 90 12.11 -4.49 23.24
C GLN A 90 13.34 -5.39 23.27
N PHE A 91 13.56 -6.20 22.24
CA PHE A 91 14.80 -6.98 22.08
C PHE A 91 16.03 -6.06 22.05
N TYR A 92 15.97 -5.01 21.25
CA TYR A 92 17.08 -4.06 21.11
C TYR A 92 17.39 -3.31 22.41
N GLN A 93 16.38 -2.91 23.16
CA GLN A 93 16.55 -2.27 24.48
C GLN A 93 17.21 -3.21 25.48
N ASN A 94 16.84 -4.48 25.49
CA ASN A 94 17.35 -5.47 26.42
C ASN A 94 18.73 -6.01 26.03
N TYR A 95 18.98 -6.18 24.74
CA TYR A 95 20.13 -6.92 24.21
C TYR A 95 20.93 -6.15 23.17
N GLY A 96 20.61 -4.88 22.86
CA GLY A 96 21.21 -4.14 21.73
C GLY A 96 22.72 -4.04 21.79
N SER A 97 23.29 -3.87 22.98
CA SER A 97 24.75 -3.87 23.19
C SER A 97 25.40 -5.23 22.89
N TYR A 98 24.63 -6.29 22.91
CA TYR A 98 25.07 -7.67 22.70
C TYR A 98 24.45 -8.30 21.44
N ALA A 99 23.70 -7.52 20.63
CA ALA A 99 23.00 -8.03 19.44
C ALA A 99 23.93 -8.79 18.49
N SER A 100 25.13 -8.28 18.29
CA SER A 100 26.16 -8.92 17.46
C SER A 100 26.63 -10.29 18.00
N LEU A 101 26.59 -10.51 19.32
CA LEU A 101 26.92 -11.82 19.92
C LEU A 101 25.87 -12.88 19.59
N PHE A 102 24.62 -12.45 19.35
CA PHE A 102 23.54 -13.29 18.90
C PHE A 102 23.47 -13.41 17.37
N GLY A 103 24.43 -12.78 16.66
CA GLY A 103 24.48 -12.77 15.20
C GLY A 103 23.53 -11.78 14.52
N LEU A 104 22.96 -10.81 15.27
CA LEU A 104 22.13 -9.74 14.70
C LEU A 104 22.99 -8.51 14.35
N ASP A 105 23.09 -8.21 13.06
CA ASP A 105 23.68 -6.98 12.54
C ASP A 105 22.56 -5.97 12.24
N THR A 106 22.46 -4.94 13.07
CA THR A 106 21.40 -3.91 12.95
C THR A 106 21.52 -3.04 11.72
N SER A 107 22.63 -3.11 10.98
CA SER A 107 22.86 -2.39 9.71
C SER A 107 22.32 -3.14 8.49
N LYS A 108 21.93 -4.41 8.65
CA LYS A 108 21.44 -5.27 7.57
C LYS A 108 19.95 -5.56 7.72
N PRO A 109 19.24 -5.85 6.60
CA PRO A 109 17.85 -6.30 6.67
C PRO A 109 17.71 -7.60 7.47
N LEU A 110 16.68 -7.70 8.32
CA LEU A 110 16.43 -8.87 9.16
C LEU A 110 16.21 -10.16 8.37
N LYS A 111 15.69 -10.06 7.14
CA LYS A 111 15.42 -11.21 6.25
C LYS A 111 16.70 -11.81 5.66
N ASP A 112 17.79 -11.07 5.65
CA ASP A 112 19.05 -11.48 5.04
C ASP A 112 20.02 -12.06 6.06
N GLN A 113 19.57 -12.26 7.31
CA GLN A 113 20.40 -12.71 8.42
C GLN A 113 19.80 -13.96 9.06
N THR A 114 20.58 -15.01 9.17
CA THR A 114 20.20 -16.23 9.89
C THR A 114 20.13 -15.95 11.39
N CYS A 115 19.08 -16.43 12.04
CA CYS A 115 18.90 -16.32 13.48
C CYS A 115 19.29 -17.61 14.18
N SER A 116 20.35 -17.57 15.01
CA SER A 116 20.80 -18.71 15.79
C SER A 116 19.85 -19.10 16.94
N MET A 117 18.87 -18.27 17.26
CA MET A 117 17.86 -18.52 18.28
C MET A 117 16.69 -19.38 17.78
N LEU A 118 16.64 -19.66 16.47
CA LEU A 118 15.65 -20.55 15.86
C LEU A 118 16.29 -21.90 15.55
N GLU A 119 15.74 -22.95 16.12
CA GLU A 119 16.23 -24.32 15.91
C GLU A 119 16.14 -24.76 14.46
N ASP A 120 15.12 -24.27 13.73
CA ASP A 120 14.85 -24.63 12.34
C ASP A 120 15.63 -23.80 11.29
N GLY A 121 16.55 -22.94 11.73
CA GLY A 121 17.42 -22.18 10.83
C GLY A 121 16.77 -21.02 10.08
N GLY A 122 15.78 -20.36 10.67
CA GLY A 122 15.11 -19.19 10.10
C GLY A 122 15.95 -17.90 10.18
N THR A 123 15.35 -16.81 9.71
CA THR A 123 15.95 -15.48 9.75
C THR A 123 15.60 -14.71 11.02
N TRP A 124 16.28 -13.59 11.27
CA TRP A 124 15.89 -12.68 12.34
C TRP A 124 14.49 -12.09 12.13
N TYR A 125 14.05 -11.96 10.88
CA TYR A 125 12.67 -11.57 10.58
C TYR A 125 11.68 -12.63 11.07
N ASP A 126 11.94 -13.91 10.82
CA ASP A 126 11.09 -15.03 11.26
C ASP A 126 11.02 -15.11 12.79
N TYR A 127 12.15 -14.88 13.46
CA TYR A 127 12.19 -14.79 14.93
C TYR A 127 11.26 -13.71 15.47
N PHE A 128 11.41 -12.47 14.99
CA PHE A 128 10.53 -11.37 15.44
C PHE A 128 9.08 -11.57 15.03
N GLN A 129 8.83 -12.20 13.89
CA GLN A 129 7.48 -12.58 13.49
C GLN A 129 6.84 -13.56 14.49
N GLN A 130 7.56 -14.59 14.90
CA GLN A 130 7.07 -15.55 15.91
C GLN A 130 6.80 -14.87 17.25
N GLN A 131 7.72 -14.03 17.72
CA GLN A 131 7.54 -13.26 18.97
C GLN A 131 6.31 -12.34 18.86
N THR A 132 6.12 -11.71 17.72
CA THR A 132 4.97 -10.83 17.47
C THR A 132 3.66 -11.61 17.53
N LEU A 133 3.55 -12.73 16.84
CA LEU A 133 2.35 -13.57 16.84
C LEU A 133 2.04 -14.12 18.24
N GLN A 134 3.05 -14.54 18.98
CA GLN A 134 2.90 -15.00 20.36
C GLN A 134 2.37 -13.88 21.26
N TYR A 135 2.95 -12.69 21.16
CA TYR A 135 2.53 -11.52 21.94
C TYR A 135 1.08 -11.11 21.58
N MET A 136 0.75 -11.03 20.29
CA MET A 136 -0.61 -10.72 19.84
C MET A 136 -1.63 -11.75 20.35
N THR A 137 -1.26 -13.03 20.37
CA THR A 137 -2.11 -14.09 20.94
C THR A 137 -2.35 -13.88 22.42
N GLN A 138 -1.32 -13.53 23.19
CA GLN A 138 -1.43 -13.27 24.62
C GLN A 138 -2.32 -12.07 24.93
N ILE A 139 -2.08 -10.93 24.25
CA ILE A 139 -2.89 -9.71 24.49
C ILE A 139 -4.36 -9.90 24.05
N THR A 140 -4.61 -10.66 22.99
CA THR A 140 -5.96 -10.99 22.54
C THR A 140 -6.68 -11.81 23.60
N ALA A 141 -6.04 -12.90 24.08
CA ALA A 141 -6.61 -13.76 25.12
C ALA A 141 -6.90 -12.98 26.41
N LEU A 142 -5.98 -12.11 26.84
CA LEU A 142 -6.18 -11.25 28.01
C LEU A 142 -7.35 -10.26 27.80
N SER A 143 -7.43 -9.66 26.63
CA SER A 143 -8.53 -8.74 26.30
C SER A 143 -9.89 -9.44 26.28
N GLU A 144 -9.96 -10.65 25.71
CA GLU A 144 -11.19 -11.46 25.69
C GLU A 144 -11.57 -11.90 27.13
N TYR A 145 -10.59 -12.32 27.93
CA TYR A 145 -10.80 -12.65 29.33
C TYR A 145 -11.36 -11.45 30.11
N ALA A 146 -10.76 -10.26 29.94
CA ALA A 146 -11.21 -9.04 30.59
C ALA A 146 -12.66 -8.71 30.21
N LYS A 147 -13.00 -8.78 28.90
CA LYS A 147 -14.36 -8.56 28.42
C LYS A 147 -15.34 -9.55 29.02
N LYS A 148 -15.01 -10.83 29.03
CA LYS A 148 -15.86 -11.91 29.57
C LYS A 148 -16.14 -11.76 31.07
N ASN A 149 -15.18 -11.19 31.82
CA ASN A 149 -15.27 -11.02 33.25
C ASN A 149 -15.67 -9.59 33.66
N ASN A 150 -16.07 -8.73 32.70
CA ASN A 150 -16.44 -7.32 32.94
C ASN A 150 -15.35 -6.53 33.67
N ILE A 151 -14.08 -6.86 33.40
CA ILE A 151 -12.93 -6.10 33.91
C ILE A 151 -12.80 -4.84 33.05
N THR A 152 -12.93 -3.69 33.66
CA THR A 152 -12.85 -2.38 33.00
C THR A 152 -11.72 -1.57 33.60
N LEU A 153 -11.19 -0.66 32.81
CA LEU A 153 -10.19 0.30 33.28
C LEU A 153 -10.80 1.22 34.33
N ASP A 154 -10.04 1.53 35.39
CA ASP A 154 -10.41 2.56 36.32
C ASP A 154 -10.26 3.99 35.74
N ASP A 155 -10.68 5.01 36.48
CA ASP A 155 -10.65 6.38 35.96
C ASP A 155 -9.22 6.92 35.87
N THR A 156 -8.28 6.45 36.68
CA THR A 156 -6.88 6.82 36.60
C THR A 156 -6.21 6.24 35.36
N GLU A 157 -6.49 4.98 35.03
CA GLU A 157 -6.00 4.31 33.84
C GLU A 157 -6.53 4.97 32.58
N LYS A 158 -7.82 5.32 32.54
CA LYS A 158 -8.43 6.07 31.42
C LYS A 158 -7.76 7.44 31.26
N ALA A 159 -7.57 8.19 32.35
CA ALA A 159 -6.91 9.51 32.29
C ALA A 159 -5.46 9.40 31.78
N ASN A 160 -4.74 8.34 32.13
CA ASN A 160 -3.39 8.09 31.61
C ASN A 160 -3.41 7.83 30.11
N ILE A 161 -4.36 7.03 29.61
CA ILE A 161 -4.53 6.77 28.16
C ILE A 161 -4.87 8.07 27.43
N ASP A 162 -5.80 8.87 27.94
CA ASP A 162 -6.17 10.14 27.36
C ASP A 162 -4.98 11.11 27.27
N THR A 163 -4.15 11.16 28.31
CA THR A 163 -2.91 11.94 28.33
C THR A 163 -1.92 11.49 27.26
N GLN A 164 -1.76 10.18 27.08
CA GLN A 164 -0.90 9.63 26.03
C GLN A 164 -1.46 9.96 24.64
N MET A 165 -2.76 9.84 24.44
CA MET A 165 -3.40 10.16 23.17
C MET A 165 -3.26 11.65 22.82
N GLN A 166 -3.35 12.55 23.80
CA GLN A 166 -3.08 13.98 23.60
C GLN A 166 -1.61 14.24 23.22
N THR A 167 -0.69 13.50 23.82
CA THR A 167 0.73 13.57 23.46
C THR A 167 0.95 13.16 22.00
N TYR A 168 0.37 12.04 21.58
CA TYR A 168 0.44 11.59 20.18
C TYR A 168 -0.23 12.58 19.23
N ALA A 169 -1.36 13.19 19.61
CA ALA A 169 -2.01 14.22 18.81
C ALA A 169 -1.11 15.45 18.59
N SER A 170 -0.41 15.86 19.66
CA SER A 170 0.55 16.96 19.60
C SER A 170 1.76 16.63 18.72
N GLN A 171 2.27 15.42 18.82
CA GLN A 171 3.38 14.93 17.98
C GLN A 171 2.95 14.82 16.51
N ALA A 172 1.75 14.30 16.23
CA ALA A 172 1.19 14.23 14.88
C ALA A 172 1.12 15.61 14.24
N THR A 173 0.60 16.61 14.95
CA THR A 173 0.49 17.99 14.48
C THR A 173 1.87 18.59 14.19
N ARG A 174 2.86 18.39 15.08
CA ARG A 174 4.24 18.87 14.88
C ARG A 174 4.93 18.21 13.67
N ALA A 175 4.62 16.94 13.41
CA ALA A 175 5.15 16.18 12.29
C ALA A 175 4.38 16.44 10.98
N GLY A 176 3.34 17.30 10.97
CA GLY A 176 2.58 17.67 9.78
C GLY A 176 1.51 16.66 9.37
N TYR A 177 1.16 15.71 10.22
CA TYR A 177 0.07 14.76 9.95
C TYR A 177 -1.30 15.37 10.22
N SER A 178 -2.28 15.01 9.39
CA SER A 178 -3.66 15.52 9.48
C SER A 178 -4.46 14.95 10.67
N SER A 179 -4.00 13.85 11.26
CA SER A 179 -4.64 13.21 12.40
C SER A 179 -3.67 12.31 13.16
N THR A 180 -3.96 12.02 14.43
CA THR A 180 -3.24 11.04 15.25
C THR A 180 -3.25 9.65 14.61
N LYS A 181 -4.37 9.26 13.99
CA LYS A 181 -4.51 7.97 13.29
C LYS A 181 -3.52 7.81 12.12
N ASN A 182 -3.19 8.91 11.46
CA ASN A 182 -2.23 8.88 10.34
C ASN A 182 -0.78 8.94 10.82
N TYR A 183 -0.56 9.34 12.07
CA TYR A 183 0.75 9.38 12.71
C TYR A 183 1.14 8.04 13.33
N LEU A 184 0.19 7.33 13.95
CA LEU A 184 0.34 6.00 14.54
C LEU A 184 0.27 4.90 13.47
#